data_add7f7c9759e3b9f18d88497d456a2fc
#
_entry.id   add7f7c9759e3b9f18d88497d456a2fc
#
_cell.length_a   1.000
_cell.length_b   1.000
_cell.length_c   1.000
_cell.angle_alpha   90.00
_cell.angle_beta   90.00
_cell.angle_gamma   90.00
#
_symmetry.space_group_name_H-M   'P 1'
#
loop_
_entity.id
_entity.type
_entity.pdbx_description
1 polymer ?
#
loop_
_entity_poly.entity_id
_entity_poly.type
_entity_poly.pdbx_seq_one_letter_code
_entity_poly.pdbx_strand_id
1 'polypeptide(L)'
;MLDRQTAPLEIARTVLRPETIREVRQGGFPNSAYLILDRWALNQPDELRRLEAIHTLDLLVTLDQQCTREANVLNSDSAWEASRQGMSDWEILQNAGVDTSLRITI
;
A
#
# COMPACT_ATOMS: atom_id res chain seq x y z
N MET A 1 -13.93 -9.67 1.33
CA MET A 1 -13.28 -9.53 0.04
C MET A 1 -13.37 -8.08 -0.40
N LEU A 2 -12.25 -7.50 -0.68
CA LEU A 2 -12.26 -6.22 -1.37
C LEU A 2 -12.73 -6.51 -2.77
N ASP A 3 -13.98 -6.37 -2.97
CA ASP A 3 -14.54 -6.62 -4.27
C ASP A 3 -14.67 -5.30 -5.03
N ARG A 4 -15.22 -5.39 -6.20
CA ARG A 4 -15.37 -4.25 -7.07
C ARG A 4 -16.28 -3.17 -6.54
N GLN A 5 -16.97 -3.42 -5.43
CA GLN A 5 -17.86 -2.44 -4.82
C GLN A 5 -17.14 -1.54 -3.85
N THR A 6 -15.92 -1.92 -3.45
CA THR A 6 -15.11 -1.10 -2.57
C THR A 6 -14.25 -0.18 -3.42
N ALA A 7 -14.54 1.11 -3.38
CA ALA A 7 -13.76 2.08 -4.13
C ALA A 7 -12.34 2.17 -3.57
N PRO A 8 -11.33 2.40 -4.40
CA PRO A 8 -9.97 2.62 -3.91
C PRO A 8 -9.93 3.76 -2.91
N LEU A 9 -9.12 3.59 -1.86
CA LEU A 9 -8.94 4.56 -0.78
C LEU A 9 -10.15 4.72 0.13
N GLU A 10 -11.12 3.81 0.05
CA GLU A 10 -12.33 3.87 0.89
C GLU A 10 -11.99 3.76 2.38
N ILE A 11 -11.02 2.91 2.72
CA ILE A 11 -10.57 2.75 4.11
C ILE A 11 -9.65 3.90 4.48
N ALA A 12 -8.71 4.23 3.61
CA ALA A 12 -7.72 5.27 3.88
C ALA A 12 -8.38 6.62 4.16
N ARG A 13 -9.45 6.96 3.47
CA ARG A 13 -10.11 8.25 3.66
C ARG A 13 -10.77 8.40 5.02
N THR A 14 -11.00 7.30 5.73
CA THR A 14 -11.54 7.37 7.10
C THR A 14 -10.45 7.69 8.12
N VAL A 15 -9.20 7.55 7.74
CA VAL A 15 -8.04 7.76 8.60
C VAL A 15 -7.32 9.06 8.23
N LEU A 16 -7.13 9.30 6.95
CA LEU A 16 -6.37 10.43 6.44
C LEU A 16 -7.27 11.62 6.13
N ARG A 17 -6.67 12.81 6.14
CA ARG A 17 -7.39 14.04 5.82
C ARG A 17 -7.72 14.07 4.32
N PRO A 18 -8.82 14.75 3.94
CA PRO A 18 -9.18 14.87 2.53
C PRO A 18 -8.07 15.46 1.65
N GLU A 19 -7.30 16.38 2.19
CA GLU A 19 -6.18 17.00 1.47
C GLU A 19 -5.12 15.97 1.12
N THR A 20 -4.82 15.08 2.07
CA THR A 20 -3.84 14.02 1.86
C THR A 20 -4.32 13.03 0.81
N ILE A 21 -5.59 12.65 0.87
CA ILE A 21 -6.18 11.76 -0.13
C ILE A 21 -6.10 12.38 -1.54
N ARG A 22 -6.35 13.69 -1.62
CA ARG A 22 -6.25 14.39 -2.90
C ARG A 22 -4.84 14.34 -3.45
N GLU A 23 -3.84 14.57 -2.59
CA GLU A 23 -2.44 14.51 -3.02
C GLU A 23 -2.05 13.12 -3.49
N VAL A 24 -2.54 12.07 -2.82
CA VAL A 24 -2.29 10.71 -3.25
C VAL A 24 -2.88 10.47 -4.64
N ARG A 25 -4.11 10.92 -4.87
CA ARG A 25 -4.77 10.75 -6.18
C ARG A 25 -4.05 11.50 -7.29
N GLN A 26 -3.46 12.65 -6.97
CA GLN A 26 -2.76 13.49 -7.95
C GLN A 26 -1.32 13.04 -8.17
N GLY A 27 -0.80 12.15 -7.34
CA GLY A 27 0.60 11.75 -7.35
C GLY A 27 0.99 10.77 -8.44
N GLY A 28 0.04 10.32 -9.26
CA GLY A 28 0.34 9.38 -10.33
C GLY A 28 0.59 7.94 -9.88
N PHE A 29 0.13 7.59 -8.69
CA PHE A 29 0.33 6.24 -8.14
C PHE A 29 -0.54 5.22 -8.88
N PRO A 30 -0.04 3.97 -9.04
CA PRO A 30 -0.87 2.88 -9.56
C PRO A 30 -1.90 2.43 -8.52
N ASN A 31 -2.89 1.65 -8.95
CA ASN A 31 -3.91 1.12 -8.04
C ASN A 31 -3.33 0.30 -6.90
N SER A 32 -2.20 -0.36 -7.12
CA SER A 32 -1.55 -1.13 -6.07
C SER A 32 -1.14 -0.26 -4.89
N ALA A 33 -0.76 0.99 -5.13
CA ALA A 33 -0.44 1.93 -4.05
C ALA A 33 -1.68 2.24 -3.22
N TYR A 34 -2.84 2.38 -3.86
CA TYR A 34 -4.09 2.62 -3.14
C TYR A 34 -4.45 1.45 -2.24
N LEU A 35 -4.22 0.22 -2.69
CA LEU A 35 -4.44 -0.97 -1.88
C LEU A 35 -3.50 -1.02 -0.68
N ILE A 36 -2.24 -0.63 -0.87
CA ILE A 36 -1.27 -0.55 0.22
C ILE A 36 -1.75 0.45 1.27
N LEU A 37 -2.18 1.62 0.83
CA LEU A 37 -2.63 2.67 1.74
C LEU A 37 -3.87 2.22 2.53
N ASP A 38 -4.82 1.58 1.87
CA ASP A 38 -6.00 1.03 2.53
C ASP A 38 -5.62 -0.06 3.53
N ARG A 39 -4.64 -0.90 3.20
CA ARG A 39 -4.15 -1.93 4.10
C ARG A 39 -3.55 -1.32 5.36
N TRP A 40 -2.73 -0.29 5.21
CA TRP A 40 -2.16 0.43 6.35
C TRP A 40 -3.25 1.08 7.19
N ALA A 41 -4.23 1.69 6.55
CA ALA A 41 -5.34 2.33 7.26
C ALA A 41 -6.17 1.33 8.05
N LEU A 42 -6.33 0.13 7.53
CA LEU A 42 -7.08 -0.93 8.19
C LEU A 42 -6.31 -1.51 9.38
N ASN A 43 -5.03 -1.81 9.17
CA ASN A 43 -4.22 -2.54 10.15
C ASN A 43 -3.43 -1.65 11.08
N GLN A 44 -3.05 -0.47 10.64
CA GLN A 44 -2.18 0.45 11.41
C GLN A 44 -2.67 1.90 11.28
N PRO A 45 -3.92 2.19 11.67
CA PRO A 45 -4.46 3.54 11.50
C PRO A 45 -3.70 4.60 12.28
N ASP A 46 -3.24 4.27 13.49
CA ASP A 46 -2.52 5.24 14.32
C ASP A 46 -1.15 5.58 13.75
N GLU A 47 -0.45 4.57 13.23
CA GLU A 47 0.85 4.78 12.57
C GLU A 47 0.68 5.65 11.34
N LEU A 48 -0.36 5.39 10.56
CA LEU A 48 -0.63 6.14 9.34
C LEU A 48 -0.95 7.60 9.67
N ARG A 49 -1.73 7.85 10.71
CA ARG A 49 -2.03 9.21 11.16
C ARG A 49 -0.78 9.92 11.63
N ARG A 50 0.11 9.22 12.32
CA ARG A 50 1.38 9.79 12.77
C ARG A 50 2.24 10.22 11.60
N LEU A 51 2.34 9.37 10.59
CA LEU A 51 3.13 9.70 9.41
C LEU A 51 2.56 10.92 8.70
N GLU A 52 1.24 10.98 8.56
CA GLU A 52 0.57 12.14 7.97
C GLU A 52 0.86 13.41 8.76
N ALA A 53 0.84 13.31 10.10
CA ALA A 53 1.07 14.46 10.98
C ALA A 53 2.51 14.97 10.92
N ILE A 54 3.48 14.06 10.66
CA ILE A 54 4.87 14.46 10.52
C ILE A 54 5.03 15.32 9.26
N HIS A 55 4.65 14.78 8.12
CA HIS A 55 4.69 15.51 6.86
C HIS A 55 4.02 14.67 5.77
N THR A 56 3.13 15.31 5.02
CA THR A 56 2.43 14.62 3.93
C THR A 56 3.40 14.07 2.89
N LEU A 57 4.45 14.81 2.58
CA LEU A 57 5.46 14.35 1.62
C LEU A 57 6.13 13.04 2.09
N ASP A 58 6.43 12.92 3.38
CA ASP A 58 7.01 11.70 3.92
C ASP A 58 6.07 10.51 3.74
N LEU A 59 4.78 10.74 3.89
CA LEU A 59 3.78 9.71 3.62
C LEU A 59 3.82 9.27 2.16
N LEU A 60 3.86 10.22 1.23
CA LEU A 60 3.91 9.91 -0.20
C LEU A 60 5.17 9.17 -0.58
N VAL A 61 6.32 9.58 -0.03
CA VAL A 61 7.60 8.92 -0.30
C VAL A 61 7.59 7.49 0.24
N THR A 62 7.10 7.32 1.47
CA THR A 62 7.02 5.98 2.09
C THR A 62 6.11 5.06 1.29
N LEU A 63 4.98 5.59 0.82
CA LEU A 63 4.05 4.83 -0.01
C LEU A 63 4.70 4.42 -1.34
N ASP A 64 5.41 5.34 -1.97
CA ASP A 64 6.09 5.06 -3.23
C ASP A 64 7.16 3.98 -3.06
N GLN A 65 7.94 4.06 -1.99
CA GLN A 65 8.97 3.07 -1.70
C GLN A 65 8.37 1.68 -1.48
N GLN A 66 7.28 1.61 -0.73
CA GLN A 66 6.63 0.34 -0.48
C GLN A 66 6.02 -0.23 -1.76
N CYS A 67 5.38 0.62 -2.55
CA CYS A 67 4.79 0.22 -3.82
C CYS A 67 5.86 -0.36 -4.75
N THR A 68 7.00 0.32 -4.86
CA THR A 68 8.10 -0.14 -5.70
C THR A 68 8.66 -1.47 -5.20
N ARG A 69 8.83 -1.61 -3.89
CA ARG A 69 9.36 -2.85 -3.29
C ARG A 69 8.44 -4.04 -3.58
N GLU A 70 7.15 -3.85 -3.40
CA GLU A 70 6.18 -4.92 -3.67
C GLU A 70 6.09 -5.23 -5.15
N ALA A 71 6.11 -4.22 -5.99
CA ALA A 71 6.06 -4.42 -7.45
C ALA A 71 7.28 -5.19 -7.95
N ASN A 72 8.46 -4.91 -7.41
CA ASN A 72 9.68 -5.62 -7.80
C ASN A 72 9.56 -7.11 -7.50
N VAL A 73 8.98 -7.47 -6.37
CA VAL A 73 8.78 -8.88 -6.01
C VAL A 73 7.71 -9.51 -6.91
N LEU A 74 6.58 -8.84 -7.08
CA LEU A 74 5.46 -9.40 -7.85
C LEU A 74 5.77 -9.52 -9.35
N ASN A 75 6.71 -8.75 -9.85
CA ASN A 75 7.12 -8.81 -11.25
C ASN A 75 8.31 -9.75 -11.50
N SER A 76 8.80 -10.43 -10.47
CA SER A 76 9.89 -11.38 -10.60
C SER A 76 9.42 -12.67 -11.29
N ASP A 77 10.37 -13.42 -11.86
CA ASP A 77 10.07 -14.70 -12.48
C ASP A 77 9.51 -15.70 -11.47
N SER A 78 10.04 -15.69 -10.25
CA SER A 78 9.54 -16.57 -9.19
C SER A 78 8.09 -16.27 -8.84
N ALA A 79 7.73 -14.99 -8.79
CA ALA A 79 6.36 -14.59 -8.50
C ALA A 79 5.43 -14.98 -9.66
N TRP A 80 5.89 -14.85 -10.88
CA TRP A 80 5.13 -15.27 -12.06
C TRP A 80 4.77 -16.74 -11.98
N GLU A 81 5.76 -17.57 -11.67
CA GLU A 81 5.55 -19.00 -11.55
C GLU A 81 4.58 -19.32 -10.41
N ALA A 82 4.75 -18.68 -9.27
CA ALA A 82 3.86 -18.88 -8.13
C ALA A 82 2.42 -18.47 -8.45
N SER A 83 2.25 -17.39 -9.18
CA SER A 83 0.93 -16.93 -9.60
C SER A 83 0.26 -17.93 -10.53
N ARG A 84 1.02 -18.53 -11.44
CA ARG A 84 0.51 -19.57 -12.34
C ARG A 84 0.06 -20.81 -11.57
N GLN A 85 0.64 -21.07 -10.41
CA GLN A 85 0.26 -22.17 -9.55
C GLN A 85 -0.92 -21.84 -8.63
N GLY A 86 -1.48 -20.64 -8.74
CA GLY A 86 -2.65 -20.24 -8.00
C GLY A 86 -2.39 -19.45 -6.74
N MET A 87 -1.14 -19.04 -6.48
CA MET A 87 -0.84 -18.20 -5.32
C MET A 87 -1.32 -16.77 -5.53
N SER A 88 -1.91 -16.19 -4.50
CA SER A 88 -2.31 -14.78 -4.53
C SER A 88 -1.09 -13.87 -4.36
N ASP A 89 -1.24 -12.61 -4.74
CA ASP A 89 -0.19 -11.62 -4.55
C ASP A 89 0.24 -11.54 -3.09
N TRP A 90 -0.70 -11.58 -2.17
CA TRP A 90 -0.42 -11.55 -0.74
C TRP A 90 0.47 -12.73 -0.32
N GLU A 91 0.12 -13.92 -0.77
CA GLU A 91 0.92 -15.11 -0.46
C GLU A 91 2.33 -15.02 -1.03
N ILE A 92 2.45 -14.50 -2.25
CA ILE A 92 3.74 -14.33 -2.90
C ILE A 92 4.61 -13.36 -2.09
N LEU A 93 4.06 -12.24 -1.65
CA LEU A 93 4.79 -11.27 -0.83
C LEU A 93 5.22 -11.87 0.50
N GLN A 94 4.35 -12.65 1.14
CA GLN A 94 4.68 -13.30 2.39
C GLN A 94 5.81 -14.31 2.22
N ASN A 95 5.75 -15.12 1.17
CA ASN A 95 6.79 -16.12 0.90
C ASN A 95 8.13 -15.49 0.56
N ALA A 96 8.12 -14.31 -0.06
CA ALA A 96 9.34 -13.57 -0.39
C ALA A 96 9.93 -12.83 0.81
N GLY A 97 9.22 -12.83 1.94
CA GLY A 97 9.69 -12.15 3.14
C GLY A 97 9.56 -10.64 3.09
N VAL A 98 8.68 -10.12 2.24
CA VAL A 98 8.46 -8.68 2.15
C VAL A 98 7.68 -8.20 3.37
N ASP A 99 8.19 -7.17 4.03
CA ASP A 99 7.48 -6.52 5.12
C ASP A 99 6.39 -5.63 4.54
N THR A 100 5.14 -6.02 4.73
CA THR A 100 3.98 -5.28 4.21
C THR A 100 3.42 -4.27 5.19
N SER A 101 3.99 -4.19 6.40
CA SER A 101 3.52 -3.24 7.40
C SER A 101 4.14 -1.87 7.19
N LEU A 102 3.43 -0.85 7.69
CA LEU A 102 3.95 0.51 7.67
C LEU A 102 5.02 0.65 8.74
N ARG A 103 6.19 1.11 8.35
CA ARG A 103 7.28 1.43 9.26
C ARG A 103 7.66 2.88 9.11
N ILE A 104 7.63 3.59 10.23
CA ILE A 104 8.04 4.99 10.27
C ILE A 104 9.50 5.01 10.71
N THR A 105 10.38 5.40 9.79
CA THR A 105 11.80 5.58 10.07
C THR A 105 12.05 7.07 10.30
N ILE A 106 12.23 7.41 11.54
CA ILE A 106 12.55 8.80 11.90
C ILE A 106 13.87 8.83 12.62
#